data_475a5388b84aba552a6c60d323e47e49
#
_entry.id   475a5388b84aba552a6c60d323e47e49
#
_cell.length_a   1.000
_cell.length_b   1.000
_cell.length_c   1.000
_cell.angle_alpha   90.00
_cell.angle_beta   90.00
_cell.angle_gamma   90.00
#
_symmetry.space_group_name_H-M   'P 1'
#
loop_
_entity.id
_entity.type
_entity.pdbx_description
1 polymer ?
#
loop_
_entity_poly.entity_id
_entity_poly.type
_entity_poly.pdbx_seq_one_letter_code
_entity_poly.pdbx_strand_id
1 'polypeptide(L)'
;DEAIKFSILTGGEDTAYAMLKANPTLLLSAETGGKNATIVSKFADRDSAIKNIIHSAFSNSGQKCSATSLLVLEEEVYEDEEFKKTLVDAASSMAVGNPFEFKNKLGTLADKPSSKVEKALNELAPYEEWALKPQFLENNPYLMTPGIKYGTKKGDFTHMNELFVPILSVMKAKDLKEAIDIVNSTGYGLTAGFESLDEREWEYFHTHI
;
A
#
# COMPACT_ATOMS: atom_id res chain seq x y z
N ASP A 1 -26.53 12.62 18.23
CA ASP A 1 -27.94 13.07 18.16
C ASP A 1 -28.80 11.85 17.83
N GLU A 2 -29.74 11.54 18.68
CA GLU A 2 -30.66 10.38 18.53
C GLU A 2 -31.60 10.52 17.32
N ALA A 3 -31.76 11.71 16.77
CA ALA A 3 -32.55 11.95 15.58
C ALA A 3 -31.88 11.39 14.31
N ILE A 4 -30.54 11.25 14.31
CA ILE A 4 -29.81 10.68 13.19
C ILE A 4 -29.86 9.15 13.27
N LYS A 5 -30.55 8.53 12.31
CA LYS A 5 -30.73 7.07 12.25
C LYS A 5 -29.80 6.37 11.26
N PHE A 6 -29.27 7.10 10.28
CA PHE A 6 -28.37 6.57 9.25
C PHE A 6 -27.25 7.56 8.97
N SER A 7 -26.05 7.06 8.76
CA SER A 7 -24.88 7.86 8.35
C SER A 7 -24.04 7.11 7.34
N ILE A 8 -23.43 7.83 6.43
CA ILE A 8 -22.41 7.33 5.51
C ILE A 8 -21.10 7.99 5.91
N LEU A 9 -20.07 7.19 6.18
CA LEU A 9 -18.74 7.65 6.57
C LEU A 9 -17.72 7.21 5.53
N THR A 10 -16.91 8.15 5.07
CA THR A 10 -15.60 7.85 4.45
C THR A 10 -14.52 8.38 5.39
N GLY A 11 -13.67 7.51 5.94
CA GLY A 11 -12.68 7.93 6.94
C GLY A 11 -11.94 6.77 7.59
N GLY A 12 -11.30 7.04 8.72
CA GLY A 12 -10.59 6.00 9.47
C GLY A 12 -11.52 5.09 10.28
N GLU A 13 -11.06 3.87 10.51
CA GLU A 13 -11.75 2.85 11.31
C GLU A 13 -12.08 3.36 12.72
N ASP A 14 -11.15 4.07 13.36
CA ASP A 14 -11.36 4.64 14.70
C ASP A 14 -12.55 5.60 14.74
N THR A 15 -12.79 6.35 13.65
CA THR A 15 -13.94 7.26 13.53
C THR A 15 -15.24 6.45 13.45
N ALA A 16 -15.27 5.36 12.69
CA ALA A 16 -16.43 4.48 12.59
C ALA A 16 -16.78 3.88 13.95
N TYR A 17 -15.81 3.36 14.68
CA TYR A 17 -16.01 2.84 16.03
C TYR A 17 -16.46 3.92 17.02
N ALA A 18 -15.90 5.12 16.96
CA ALA A 18 -16.31 6.23 17.82
C ALA A 18 -17.78 6.62 17.57
N MET A 19 -18.23 6.63 16.31
CA MET A 19 -19.64 6.90 15.96
C MET A 19 -20.58 5.82 16.52
N LEU A 20 -20.26 4.55 16.33
CA LEU A 20 -21.06 3.43 16.85
C LEU A 20 -21.08 3.38 18.38
N LYS A 21 -19.95 3.71 19.02
CA LYS A 21 -19.88 3.82 20.48
C LYS A 21 -20.75 4.97 21.02
N ALA A 22 -20.79 6.10 20.31
CA ALA A 22 -21.59 7.26 20.69
C ALA A 22 -23.09 7.04 20.43
N ASN A 23 -23.45 6.28 19.41
CA ASN A 23 -24.83 5.91 19.08
C ASN A 23 -24.91 4.46 18.60
N PRO A 24 -25.10 3.48 19.51
CA PRO A 24 -25.15 2.05 19.16
C PRO A 24 -26.30 1.65 18.24
N THR A 25 -27.32 2.49 18.09
CA THR A 25 -28.47 2.23 17.22
C THR A 25 -28.35 2.86 15.84
N LEU A 26 -27.21 3.54 15.57
CA LEU A 26 -26.93 4.17 14.28
C LEU A 26 -26.72 3.09 13.21
N LEU A 27 -27.45 3.18 12.11
CA LEU A 27 -27.13 2.45 10.90
C LEU A 27 -25.98 3.17 10.21
N LEU A 28 -24.79 2.55 10.22
CA LEU A 28 -23.56 3.13 9.67
C LEU A 28 -23.13 2.36 8.43
N SER A 29 -23.06 3.05 7.27
CA SER A 29 -22.34 2.59 6.11
C SER A 29 -20.97 3.26 6.14
N ALA A 30 -19.89 2.48 6.28
CA ALA A 30 -18.55 3.02 6.45
C ALA A 30 -17.58 2.45 5.42
N GLU A 31 -16.95 3.35 4.69
CA GLU A 31 -15.79 3.09 3.84
C GLU A 31 -14.55 3.55 4.60
N THR A 32 -13.78 2.59 5.12
CA THR A 32 -12.60 2.87 5.94
C THR A 32 -11.30 2.61 5.16
N GLY A 33 -10.17 2.58 5.86
CA GLY A 33 -8.88 2.36 5.25
C GLY A 33 -8.69 0.96 4.66
N GLY A 34 -7.54 0.74 4.03
CA GLY A 34 -7.16 -0.51 3.40
C GLY A 34 -5.67 -0.83 3.53
N LYS A 35 -5.33 -2.09 3.57
CA LYS A 35 -3.95 -2.58 3.39
C LYS A 35 -3.88 -3.31 2.05
N ASN A 36 -4.08 -2.54 0.97
CA ASN A 36 -4.24 -3.08 -0.35
C ASN A 36 -2.94 -3.66 -0.88
N ALA A 37 -3.03 -4.82 -1.48
CA ALA A 37 -1.89 -5.53 -2.03
C ALA A 37 -1.97 -5.65 -3.54
N THR A 38 -0.79 -5.71 -4.18
CA THR A 38 -0.64 -6.24 -5.53
C THR A 38 0.23 -7.48 -5.46
N ILE A 39 -0.27 -8.58 -6.03
CA ILE A 39 0.49 -9.83 -6.18
C ILE A 39 1.09 -9.85 -7.59
N VAL A 40 2.37 -10.19 -7.71
CA VAL A 40 3.03 -10.40 -9.00
C VAL A 40 3.50 -11.83 -9.10
N SER A 41 2.88 -12.57 -10.02
CA SER A 41 3.23 -13.95 -10.33
C SER A 41 4.49 -14.01 -11.21
N LYS A 42 5.15 -15.15 -11.20
CA LYS A 42 6.27 -15.43 -12.12
C LYS A 42 5.88 -15.33 -13.61
N PHE A 43 4.61 -15.47 -13.92
CA PHE A 43 4.08 -15.34 -15.28
C PHE A 43 3.65 -13.91 -15.65
N ALA A 44 3.91 -12.92 -14.79
CA ALA A 44 3.59 -11.54 -15.08
C ALA A 44 4.53 -10.93 -16.14
N ASP A 45 3.99 -10.02 -16.94
CA ASP A 45 4.82 -9.07 -17.69
C ASP A 45 5.44 -8.08 -16.72
N ARG A 46 6.76 -8.13 -16.58
CA ARG A 46 7.53 -7.36 -15.58
C ARG A 46 7.36 -5.85 -15.72
N ASP A 47 7.44 -5.35 -16.95
CA ASP A 47 7.38 -3.91 -17.23
C ASP A 47 5.98 -3.36 -16.99
N SER A 48 4.96 -4.10 -17.44
CA SER A 48 3.57 -3.76 -17.19
C SER A 48 3.24 -3.77 -15.68
N ALA A 49 3.71 -4.81 -14.97
CA ALA A 49 3.53 -4.92 -13.53
C ALA A 49 4.16 -3.72 -12.79
N ILE A 50 5.41 -3.37 -13.09
CA ILE A 50 6.09 -2.21 -12.49
C ILE A 50 5.31 -0.92 -12.74
N LYS A 51 4.88 -0.68 -13.98
CA LYS A 51 4.07 0.51 -14.31
C LYS A 51 2.80 0.59 -13.47
N ASN A 52 2.06 -0.51 -13.34
CA ASN A 52 0.81 -0.58 -12.59
C ASN A 52 1.05 -0.40 -11.09
N ILE A 53 2.10 -1.04 -10.54
CA ILE A 53 2.50 -0.91 -9.13
C ILE A 53 2.84 0.55 -8.80
N ILE A 54 3.71 1.19 -9.59
CA ILE A 54 4.14 2.58 -9.37
C ILE A 54 2.94 3.51 -9.41
N HIS A 55 2.05 3.33 -10.39
CA HIS A 55 0.85 4.15 -10.49
C HIS A 55 -0.08 3.94 -9.28
N SER A 56 -0.33 2.70 -8.89
CA SER A 56 -1.22 2.39 -7.78
C SER A 56 -0.65 2.83 -6.43
N ALA A 57 0.63 2.55 -6.16
CA ALA A 57 1.24 2.81 -4.86
C ALA A 57 1.50 4.29 -4.60
N PHE A 58 1.91 5.05 -5.62
CA PHE A 58 2.46 6.37 -5.41
C PHE A 58 1.61 7.52 -5.96
N SER A 59 0.62 7.26 -6.83
CA SER A 59 -0.33 8.30 -7.24
C SER A 59 -0.98 8.94 -6.02
N ASN A 60 -1.19 10.25 -6.09
CA ASN A 60 -1.74 11.04 -4.97
C ASN A 60 -0.92 10.87 -3.66
N SER A 61 0.41 10.68 -3.80
CA SER A 61 1.32 10.45 -2.66
C SER A 61 0.91 9.27 -1.76
N GLY A 62 0.35 8.21 -2.35
CA GLY A 62 -0.12 7.03 -1.62
C GLY A 62 -1.36 7.26 -0.75
N GLN A 63 -2.02 8.42 -0.89
CA GLN A 63 -3.13 8.84 -0.05
C GLN A 63 -4.48 8.54 -0.70
N LYS A 64 -4.67 7.30 -1.12
CA LYS A 64 -5.96 6.73 -1.53
C LYS A 64 -6.27 5.51 -0.68
N CYS A 65 -7.51 5.34 -0.26
CA CYS A 65 -7.95 4.13 0.44
C CYS A 65 -7.66 2.85 -0.38
N SER A 66 -7.62 2.96 -1.72
CA SER A 66 -7.33 1.87 -2.66
C SER A 66 -5.87 1.80 -3.13
N ALA A 67 -4.95 2.65 -2.61
CA ALA A 67 -3.55 2.63 -3.01
C ALA A 67 -2.87 1.32 -2.60
N THR A 68 -2.11 0.70 -3.51
CA THR A 68 -1.24 -0.43 -3.17
C THR A 68 -0.17 0.01 -2.18
N SER A 69 -0.16 -0.58 -1.00
CA SER A 69 0.85 -0.34 0.04
C SER A 69 1.60 -1.62 0.43
N LEU A 70 1.18 -2.75 -0.13
CA LEU A 70 1.79 -4.06 0.01
C LEU A 70 2.01 -4.68 -1.37
N LEU A 71 3.23 -5.10 -1.66
CA LEU A 71 3.60 -5.80 -2.88
C LEU A 71 4.06 -7.22 -2.50
N VAL A 72 3.35 -8.22 -2.99
CA VAL A 72 3.69 -9.62 -2.74
C VAL A 72 4.22 -10.23 -4.03
N LEU A 73 5.48 -10.56 -4.05
CA LEU A 73 6.17 -11.12 -5.21
C LEU A 73 6.36 -12.62 -5.04
N GLU A 74 6.01 -13.41 -6.05
CA GLU A 74 6.48 -14.80 -6.09
C GLU A 74 8.02 -14.83 -6.07
N GLU A 75 8.59 -15.88 -5.48
CA GLU A 75 10.03 -16.00 -5.22
C GLU A 75 10.90 -15.66 -6.42
N GLU A 76 10.53 -16.14 -7.62
CA GLU A 76 11.27 -15.88 -8.85
C GLU A 76 11.30 -14.39 -9.24
N VAL A 77 10.21 -13.65 -8.95
CA VAL A 77 10.14 -12.20 -9.17
C VAL A 77 10.86 -11.44 -8.06
N TYR A 78 10.75 -11.93 -6.83
CA TYR A 78 11.39 -11.31 -5.68
C TYR A 78 12.92 -11.36 -5.77
N GLU A 79 13.48 -12.47 -6.28
CA GLU A 79 14.93 -12.69 -6.48
C GLU A 79 15.45 -12.08 -7.80
N ASP A 80 14.57 -11.54 -8.63
CA ASP A 80 14.94 -10.87 -9.88
C ASP A 80 15.50 -9.46 -9.59
N GLU A 81 16.83 -9.35 -9.60
CA GLU A 81 17.54 -8.09 -9.33
C GLU A 81 17.23 -6.99 -10.36
N GLU A 82 16.93 -7.35 -11.62
CA GLU A 82 16.54 -6.37 -12.64
C GLU A 82 15.14 -5.82 -12.38
N PHE A 83 14.19 -6.67 -11.94
CA PHE A 83 12.89 -6.22 -11.50
C PHE A 83 13.00 -5.25 -10.31
N LYS A 84 13.76 -5.62 -9.29
CA LYS A 84 13.99 -4.78 -8.10
C LYS A 84 14.59 -3.43 -8.49
N LYS A 85 15.63 -3.44 -9.31
CA LYS A 85 16.30 -2.22 -9.79
C LYS A 85 15.34 -1.34 -10.57
N THR A 86 14.62 -1.90 -11.54
CA THR A 86 13.68 -1.15 -12.38
C THR A 86 12.54 -0.55 -11.56
N LEU A 87 12.01 -1.29 -10.58
CA LEU A 87 11.00 -0.79 -9.65
C LEU A 87 11.51 0.40 -8.84
N VAL A 88 12.72 0.30 -8.31
CA VAL A 88 13.37 1.39 -7.54
C VAL A 88 13.65 2.60 -8.44
N ASP A 89 14.18 2.41 -9.63
CA ASP A 89 14.47 3.48 -10.59
C ASP A 89 13.18 4.20 -11.00
N ALA A 90 12.12 3.46 -11.30
CA ALA A 90 10.81 4.02 -11.63
C ALA A 90 10.23 4.86 -10.48
N ALA A 91 10.28 4.35 -9.24
CA ALA A 91 9.81 5.08 -8.07
C ALA A 91 10.65 6.34 -7.80
N SER A 92 11.97 6.25 -7.89
CA SER A 92 12.88 7.37 -7.64
C SER A 92 12.75 8.48 -8.69
N SER A 93 12.30 8.16 -9.90
CA SER A 93 12.06 9.12 -10.98
C SER A 93 10.83 9.99 -10.78
N MET A 94 9.97 9.65 -9.81
CA MET A 94 8.75 10.40 -9.56
C MET A 94 9.05 11.74 -8.87
N ALA A 95 8.91 12.84 -9.60
CA ALA A 95 9.10 14.18 -9.04
C ALA A 95 8.04 14.51 -7.98
N VAL A 96 8.51 15.04 -6.86
CA VAL A 96 7.70 15.45 -5.72
C VAL A 96 7.75 16.97 -5.58
N GLY A 97 6.63 17.61 -5.33
CA GLY A 97 6.60 19.06 -5.14
C GLY A 97 5.21 19.68 -5.26
N ASN A 98 5.17 20.95 -5.64
CA ASN A 98 3.92 21.68 -5.78
C ASN A 98 3.00 21.00 -6.81
N PRO A 99 1.76 20.62 -6.44
CA PRO A 99 0.83 19.91 -7.32
C PRO A 99 0.36 20.74 -8.52
N PHE A 100 0.52 22.06 -8.49
CA PHE A 100 0.22 22.95 -9.63
C PHE A 100 1.31 22.97 -10.70
N GLU A 101 2.45 22.31 -10.46
CA GLU A 101 3.51 22.14 -11.45
C GLU A 101 3.38 20.75 -12.09
N PHE A 102 3.05 20.68 -13.39
CA PHE A 102 2.79 19.42 -14.13
C PHE A 102 3.94 18.40 -14.13
N LYS A 103 5.18 18.86 -13.87
CA LYS A 103 6.34 17.97 -13.73
C LYS A 103 6.23 17.08 -12.50
N ASN A 104 5.58 17.55 -11.43
CA ASN A 104 5.45 16.81 -10.18
C ASN A 104 4.36 15.75 -10.29
N LYS A 105 4.68 14.54 -9.85
CA LYS A 105 3.79 13.38 -9.84
C LYS A 105 3.20 13.12 -8.46
N LEU A 106 3.95 13.53 -7.42
CA LEU A 106 3.52 13.48 -6.03
C LEU A 106 3.39 14.91 -5.50
N GLY A 107 2.27 15.18 -4.85
CA GLY A 107 2.02 16.42 -4.14
C GLY A 107 2.35 16.31 -2.65
N THR A 108 1.77 17.19 -1.87
CA THR A 108 1.91 17.22 -0.42
C THR A 108 1.09 16.11 0.24
N LEU A 109 1.56 15.64 1.39
CA LEU A 109 0.74 14.90 2.32
C LEU A 109 -0.37 15.81 2.87
N ALA A 110 -1.52 15.22 3.18
CA ALA A 110 -2.66 15.95 3.76
C ALA A 110 -2.39 16.39 5.20
N ASP A 111 -1.58 15.61 5.93
CA ASP A 111 -1.17 15.91 7.29
C ASP A 111 0.30 15.51 7.51
N LYS A 112 0.87 15.95 8.63
CA LYS A 112 2.20 15.51 9.06
C LYS A 112 2.22 14.00 9.29
N PRO A 113 3.37 13.35 9.10
CA PRO A 113 3.51 11.93 9.41
C PRO A 113 3.01 11.59 10.80
N SER A 114 2.14 10.60 10.89
CA SER A 114 1.65 10.07 12.16
C SER A 114 2.74 9.26 12.87
N SER A 115 2.53 8.97 14.16
CA SER A 115 3.42 8.07 14.91
C SER A 115 3.58 6.70 14.27
N LYS A 116 2.56 6.20 13.55
CA LYS A 116 2.66 4.96 12.75
C LYS A 116 3.66 5.11 11.60
N VAL A 117 3.63 6.25 10.91
CA VAL A 117 4.59 6.53 9.82
C VAL A 117 6.00 6.71 10.38
N GLU A 118 6.17 7.46 11.47
CA GLU A 118 7.47 7.62 12.14
C GLU A 118 8.06 6.28 12.56
N LYS A 119 7.25 5.40 13.14
CA LYS A 119 7.64 4.03 13.47
C LYS A 119 8.10 3.27 12.22
N ALA A 120 7.33 3.27 11.15
CA ALA A 120 7.67 2.57 9.91
C ALA A 120 8.98 3.07 9.26
N LEU A 121 9.30 4.36 9.43
CA LEU A 121 10.52 4.98 8.90
C LEU A 121 11.77 4.65 9.72
N ASN A 122 11.63 4.52 11.03
CA ASN A 122 12.76 4.43 11.97
C ASN A 122 13.02 3.00 12.46
N GLU A 123 12.02 2.11 12.40
CA GLU A 123 12.16 0.73 12.85
C GLU A 123 12.24 -0.22 11.66
N LEU A 124 13.35 -0.96 11.57
CA LEU A 124 13.56 -2.05 10.62
C LEU A 124 13.86 -3.32 11.41
N ALA A 125 13.19 -4.40 11.04
CA ALA A 125 13.62 -5.72 11.49
C ALA A 125 14.98 -6.07 10.86
N PRO A 126 15.79 -6.98 11.46
CA PRO A 126 17.12 -7.32 10.94
C PRO A 126 17.13 -7.86 9.50
N TYR A 127 16.00 -8.31 9.01
CA TYR A 127 15.81 -8.86 7.66
C TYR A 127 15.14 -7.88 6.70
N GLU A 128 14.73 -6.69 7.18
CA GLU A 128 14.16 -5.63 6.35
C GLU A 128 15.24 -4.66 5.88
N GLU A 129 15.08 -4.14 4.69
CA GLU A 129 15.93 -3.09 4.13
C GLU A 129 15.11 -2.05 3.35
N TRP A 130 15.60 -0.82 3.31
CA TRP A 130 15.12 0.18 2.38
C TRP A 130 15.82 0.01 1.03
N ALA A 131 15.14 -0.55 0.03
CA ALA A 131 15.61 -0.51 -1.36
C ALA A 131 15.53 0.93 -1.91
N LEU A 132 14.53 1.70 -1.46
CA LEU A 132 14.44 3.15 -1.64
C LEU A 132 13.98 3.78 -0.33
N LYS A 133 14.88 4.48 0.35
CA LYS A 133 14.52 5.14 1.62
C LYS A 133 13.81 6.47 1.33
N PRO A 134 12.58 6.68 1.82
CA PRO A 134 11.87 7.92 1.61
C PRO A 134 12.54 9.08 2.36
N GLN A 135 12.38 10.28 1.81
CA GLN A 135 12.96 11.51 2.36
C GLN A 135 11.90 12.62 2.40
N PHE A 136 12.04 13.53 3.36
CA PHE A 136 11.30 14.79 3.35
C PHE A 136 12.11 15.86 2.66
N LEU A 137 11.54 16.47 1.62
CA LEU A 137 12.22 17.48 0.82
C LEU A 137 12.11 18.85 1.47
N GLU A 138 13.14 19.69 1.28
CA GLU A 138 13.14 21.10 1.72
C GLU A 138 12.84 21.31 3.21
N ASN A 139 13.13 20.32 4.06
CA ASN A 139 12.73 20.29 5.47
C ASN A 139 11.20 20.44 5.68
N ASN A 140 10.42 20.11 4.67
CA ASN A 140 8.98 20.19 4.69
C ASN A 140 8.37 18.80 5.00
N PRO A 141 7.73 18.61 6.17
CA PRO A 141 7.17 17.32 6.57
C PRO A 141 5.99 16.87 5.68
N TYR A 142 5.49 17.74 4.81
CA TYR A 142 4.42 17.42 3.87
C TYR A 142 4.93 16.96 2.50
N LEU A 143 6.22 17.10 2.17
CA LEU A 143 6.81 16.67 0.91
C LEU A 143 7.64 15.42 1.11
N MET A 144 7.03 14.27 0.91
CA MET A 144 7.64 12.95 1.11
C MET A 144 7.89 12.25 -0.23
N THR A 145 9.13 11.78 -0.45
CA THR A 145 9.47 10.97 -1.62
C THR A 145 8.96 9.54 -1.49
N PRO A 146 8.80 8.78 -2.59
CA PRO A 146 8.49 7.37 -2.52
C PRO A 146 9.49 6.58 -1.67
N GLY A 147 8.98 5.58 -0.96
CA GLY A 147 9.76 4.61 -0.21
C GLY A 147 9.42 3.18 -0.59
N ILE A 148 10.42 2.32 -0.74
CA ILE A 148 10.25 0.89 -1.01
C ILE A 148 11.05 0.11 0.02
N LYS A 149 10.35 -0.68 0.83
CA LYS A 149 10.91 -1.53 1.89
C LYS A 149 10.82 -2.99 1.48
N TYR A 150 11.94 -3.68 1.38
CA TYR A 150 12.03 -5.11 1.10
C TYR A 150 12.20 -5.92 2.38
N GLY A 151 11.83 -7.20 2.32
CA GLY A 151 12.01 -8.17 3.39
C GLY A 151 10.88 -8.21 4.42
N THR A 152 9.85 -7.41 4.28
CA THR A 152 8.68 -7.44 5.18
C THR A 152 8.07 -8.86 5.21
N LYS A 153 7.74 -9.35 6.39
CA LYS A 153 7.15 -10.67 6.62
C LYS A 153 5.73 -10.57 7.16
N LYS A 154 5.03 -11.71 7.08
CA LYS A 154 3.67 -11.84 7.62
C LYS A 154 3.63 -11.50 9.11
N GLY A 155 2.77 -10.57 9.49
CA GLY A 155 2.62 -10.07 10.85
C GLY A 155 3.48 -8.85 11.19
N ASP A 156 4.41 -8.45 10.34
CA ASP A 156 5.24 -7.26 10.57
C ASP A 156 4.39 -5.98 10.59
N PHE A 157 4.96 -4.93 11.17
CA PHE A 157 4.23 -3.66 11.35
C PHE A 157 3.71 -3.09 10.04
N THR A 158 4.55 -3.05 8.99
CA THR A 158 4.17 -2.50 7.68
C THR A 158 3.36 -3.48 6.82
N HIS A 159 3.27 -4.76 7.19
CA HIS A 159 2.31 -5.70 6.63
C HIS A 159 0.89 -5.44 7.19
N MET A 160 0.76 -5.19 8.50
CA MET A 160 -0.52 -5.15 9.21
C MET A 160 -1.14 -3.75 9.31
N ASN A 161 -0.39 -2.67 9.04
CA ASN A 161 -0.88 -1.32 9.27
C ASN A 161 -0.94 -0.49 7.99
N GLU A 162 -2.05 0.20 7.79
CA GLU A 162 -2.16 1.27 6.82
C GLU A 162 -1.36 2.49 7.29
N LEU A 163 -0.55 3.06 6.40
CA LEU A 163 0.26 4.25 6.67
C LEU A 163 -0.28 5.52 5.99
N PHE A 164 -1.00 5.37 4.88
CA PHE A 164 -1.58 6.45 4.07
C PHE A 164 -0.56 7.47 3.56
N VAL A 165 0.61 6.99 3.19
CA VAL A 165 1.76 7.75 2.66
C VAL A 165 2.45 6.94 1.55
N PRO A 166 3.35 7.53 0.74
CA PRO A 166 3.98 6.84 -0.39
C PRO A 166 5.06 5.83 0.06
N ILE A 167 4.66 4.83 0.83
CA ILE A 167 5.52 3.71 1.25
C ILE A 167 4.93 2.40 0.76
N LEU A 168 5.74 1.64 0.01
CA LEU A 168 5.44 0.30 -0.47
C LEU A 168 6.29 -0.73 0.27
N SER A 169 5.64 -1.70 0.92
CA SER A 169 6.32 -2.83 1.56
C SER A 169 6.30 -4.04 0.64
N VAL A 170 7.46 -4.67 0.45
CA VAL A 170 7.64 -5.81 -0.46
C VAL A 170 7.86 -7.08 0.33
N MET A 171 7.06 -8.08 0.04
CA MET A 171 7.08 -9.41 0.66
C MET A 171 7.35 -10.48 -0.38
N LYS A 172 8.03 -11.56 0.04
CA LYS A 172 8.24 -12.74 -0.77
C LYS A 172 7.18 -13.80 -0.47
N ALA A 173 6.68 -14.46 -1.50
CA ALA A 173 5.87 -15.66 -1.41
C ALA A 173 6.45 -16.75 -2.30
N LYS A 174 6.40 -18.01 -1.87
CA LYS A 174 6.92 -19.14 -2.66
C LYS A 174 6.06 -19.46 -3.88
N ASP A 175 4.76 -19.17 -3.79
CA ASP A 175 3.76 -19.45 -4.82
C ASP A 175 2.53 -18.54 -4.65
N LEU A 176 1.63 -18.54 -5.64
CA LEU A 176 0.40 -17.74 -5.63
C LEU A 176 -0.48 -18.02 -4.41
N LYS A 177 -0.54 -19.28 -3.96
CA LYS A 177 -1.34 -19.65 -2.78
C LYS A 177 -0.85 -18.92 -1.53
N GLU A 178 0.45 -18.96 -1.27
CA GLU A 178 1.04 -18.24 -0.13
C GLU A 178 0.89 -16.72 -0.28
N ALA A 179 1.00 -16.19 -1.51
CA ALA A 179 0.78 -14.78 -1.76
C ALA A 179 -0.64 -14.35 -1.37
N ILE A 180 -1.66 -15.11 -1.73
CA ILE A 180 -3.05 -14.87 -1.35
C ILE A 180 -3.23 -15.01 0.17
N ASP A 181 -2.64 -16.03 0.80
CA ASP A 181 -2.67 -16.21 2.26
C ASP A 181 -2.04 -15.03 3.02
N ILE A 182 -0.98 -14.43 2.47
CA ILE A 182 -0.35 -13.22 3.03
C ILE A 182 -1.34 -12.05 2.95
N VAL A 183 -1.93 -11.80 1.79
CA VAL A 183 -2.87 -10.70 1.59
C VAL A 183 -4.10 -10.84 2.49
N ASN A 184 -4.73 -12.00 2.50
CA ASN A 184 -5.92 -12.27 3.31
C ASN A 184 -5.67 -12.18 4.82
N SER A 185 -4.43 -12.32 5.25
CA SER A 185 -4.09 -12.26 6.68
C SER A 185 -3.99 -10.83 7.24
N THR A 186 -4.12 -9.80 6.41
CA THR A 186 -4.07 -8.39 6.86
C THR A 186 -5.31 -7.97 7.65
N GLY A 187 -6.43 -8.66 7.45
CA GLY A 187 -7.72 -8.30 8.04
C GLY A 187 -8.46 -7.18 7.31
N TYR A 188 -7.86 -6.61 6.26
CA TYR A 188 -8.50 -5.67 5.36
C TYR A 188 -9.05 -6.40 4.12
N GLY A 189 -10.00 -5.79 3.40
CA GLY A 189 -10.64 -6.41 2.25
C GLY A 189 -11.13 -5.39 1.21
N LEU A 190 -10.47 -4.23 1.07
CA LEU A 190 -10.96 -3.18 0.19
C LEU A 190 -10.61 -3.45 -1.28
N THR A 191 -9.32 -3.57 -1.61
CA THR A 191 -8.87 -3.86 -2.98
C THR A 191 -7.66 -4.78 -3.00
N ALA A 192 -7.55 -5.57 -4.07
CA ALA A 192 -6.37 -6.36 -4.39
C ALA A 192 -6.09 -6.27 -5.89
N GLY A 193 -4.80 -6.21 -6.26
CA GLY A 193 -4.31 -6.27 -7.63
C GLY A 193 -3.58 -7.60 -7.89
N PHE A 194 -3.63 -8.04 -9.13
CA PHE A 194 -2.93 -9.24 -9.55
C PHE A 194 -2.30 -9.04 -10.93
N GLU A 195 -1.05 -9.43 -11.07
CA GLU A 195 -0.29 -9.36 -12.31
C GLU A 195 0.12 -10.78 -12.73
N SER A 196 -0.47 -11.27 -13.80
CA SER A 196 -0.17 -12.56 -14.41
C SER A 196 -0.68 -12.60 -15.86
N LEU A 197 0.00 -13.34 -16.74
CA LEU A 197 -0.45 -13.66 -18.08
C LEU A 197 -1.12 -15.04 -18.17
N ASP A 198 -1.21 -15.78 -17.06
CA ASP A 198 -1.83 -17.10 -16.99
C ASP A 198 -3.29 -16.99 -16.50
N GLU A 199 -4.25 -17.31 -17.37
CA GLU A 199 -5.69 -17.27 -17.06
C GLU A 199 -6.09 -18.20 -15.91
N ARG A 200 -5.36 -19.31 -15.71
CA ARG A 200 -5.62 -20.27 -14.62
C ARG A 200 -5.28 -19.66 -13.27
N GLU A 201 -4.24 -18.82 -13.21
CA GLU A 201 -3.89 -18.09 -12.01
C GLU A 201 -4.93 -17.01 -11.70
N TRP A 202 -5.48 -16.34 -12.71
CA TRP A 202 -6.58 -15.38 -12.55
C TRP A 202 -7.84 -16.04 -11.99
N GLU A 203 -8.20 -17.22 -12.47
CA GLU A 203 -9.34 -17.98 -11.94
C GLU A 203 -9.11 -18.37 -10.48
N TYR A 204 -7.89 -18.82 -10.16
CA TYR A 204 -7.51 -19.15 -8.79
C TYR A 204 -7.54 -17.92 -7.88
N PHE A 205 -6.97 -16.80 -8.32
CA PHE A 205 -6.97 -15.53 -7.58
C PHE A 205 -8.40 -15.07 -7.26
N HIS A 206 -9.26 -14.98 -8.26
CA HIS A 206 -10.66 -14.53 -8.07
C HIS A 206 -11.46 -15.40 -7.09
N THR A 207 -11.09 -16.66 -6.96
CA THR A 207 -11.80 -17.59 -6.09
C THR A 207 -11.32 -17.54 -4.64
N HIS A 208 -10.09 -17.08 -4.41
CA HIS A 208 -9.43 -17.24 -3.10
C HIS A 208 -8.99 -15.93 -2.42
N ILE A 209 -9.03 -14.80 -3.12
CA ILE A 209 -8.67 -13.49 -2.57
C ILE A 209 -9.73 -12.97 -1.60
#